data_d2b601750d3a3c8c2f095c5bdec7d984
#
_entry.id   d2b601750d3a3c8c2f095c5bdec7d984
#
_cell.length_a   1.000
_cell.length_b   1.000
_cell.length_c   1.000
_cell.angle_alpha   90.00
_cell.angle_beta   90.00
_cell.angle_gamma   90.00
#
_symmetry.space_group_name_H-M   'P 1'
#
loop_
_entity.id
_entity.type
_entity.pdbx_description
1 polymer ?
#
loop_
_entity_poly.entity_id
_entity_poly.type
_entity_poly.pdbx_seq_one_letter_code
_entity_poly.pdbx_strand_id
1 'polypeptide(L)'
;MNLPSFTAFRSRNYRLYFCGQSVSLIGTWMQRTAVSWVVYTLTNSAFMLGVSLFCTQFPSFVLSTAGGVVSDRYNRYKVLLGTQIASLVQSLVLTVLVFHGGYTVWEILAVSVVLGAINAFDVPARQSLVYEMVDNKENIPNALALNSMMVNLARLVGPAISGIVLHKLGAGTCFILNAVSFLAVIGSLLRMKIVPYVPGPRRNNAAGELREGWRYLLRTPAIAMVILLLALMSLFVIPFSTLLPIYAKVIFHGNAATFGWINSFIGLGAIAGSLYLTSANAGTEMGRKKILRLTTFIFGGGLILFSHTSWFPLAMLFAVVLGFGMMAQTTMTNTIIQTTVAPEMRGRVISYFAMAYFGMMPLGGLLIGTVSQYAGARNTVLGSGILALVVLAIFWRFLTSPGGEPHSSTINNTQTWKKTVNV
;
A
#
# COMPACT_ATOMS: atom_id res chain seq x y z
N MET A 1 -20.84 -16.71 12.59
CA MET A 1 -20.28 -15.70 11.69
C MET A 1 -21.34 -15.35 10.67
N ASN A 2 -22.00 -14.23 10.81
CA ASN A 2 -22.85 -13.73 9.73
C ASN A 2 -21.93 -13.37 8.56
N LEU A 3 -22.08 -14.05 7.43
CA LEU A 3 -21.41 -13.70 6.18
C LEU A 3 -21.60 -12.20 5.96
N PRO A 4 -20.56 -11.44 5.58
CA PRO A 4 -20.72 -10.03 5.28
C PRO A 4 -21.80 -9.91 4.22
N SER A 5 -22.94 -9.35 4.60
CA SER A 5 -24.03 -9.11 3.68
C SER A 5 -23.48 -8.18 2.59
N PHE A 6 -23.54 -8.57 1.33
CA PHE A 6 -23.07 -7.79 0.18
C PHE A 6 -23.98 -6.58 -0.09
N THR A 7 -24.34 -5.85 0.97
CA THR A 7 -25.34 -4.78 0.94
C THR A 7 -24.91 -3.59 0.08
N ALA A 8 -23.61 -3.30 -0.03
CA ALA A 8 -23.10 -2.25 -0.90
C ALA A 8 -23.40 -2.52 -2.40
N PHE A 9 -23.52 -3.77 -2.81
CA PHE A 9 -23.88 -4.10 -4.20
C PHE A 9 -25.34 -3.79 -4.56
N ARG A 10 -26.18 -3.40 -3.60
CA ARG A 10 -27.51 -2.87 -3.90
C ARG A 10 -27.42 -1.55 -4.65
N SER A 11 -26.38 -0.74 -4.39
CA SER A 11 -26.08 0.48 -5.12
C SER A 11 -25.53 0.18 -6.51
N ARG A 12 -26.26 0.59 -7.56
CA ARG A 12 -25.91 0.34 -8.95
C ARG A 12 -24.51 0.89 -9.30
N ASN A 13 -24.21 2.12 -8.86
CA ASN A 13 -22.94 2.79 -9.14
C ASN A 13 -21.78 2.03 -8.49
N TYR A 14 -21.92 1.59 -7.24
CA TYR A 14 -20.89 0.83 -6.53
C TYR A 14 -20.63 -0.53 -7.21
N ARG A 15 -21.68 -1.24 -7.66
CA ARG A 15 -21.55 -2.51 -8.37
C ARG A 15 -20.79 -2.35 -9.69
N LEU A 16 -21.11 -1.33 -10.49
CA LEU A 16 -20.39 -1.01 -11.72
C LEU A 16 -18.91 -0.72 -11.45
N TYR A 17 -18.64 0.14 -10.47
CA TYR A 17 -17.29 0.44 -10.04
C TYR A 17 -16.53 -0.80 -9.61
N PHE A 18 -17.10 -1.60 -8.72
CA PHE A 18 -16.43 -2.80 -8.19
C PHE A 18 -16.04 -3.78 -9.30
N CYS A 19 -16.92 -4.05 -10.25
CA CYS A 19 -16.62 -4.95 -11.37
C CYS A 19 -15.51 -4.41 -12.27
N GLY A 20 -15.60 -3.15 -12.71
CA GLY A 20 -14.57 -2.55 -13.57
C GLY A 20 -13.24 -2.41 -12.86
N GLN A 21 -13.26 -1.93 -11.62
CA GLN A 21 -12.05 -1.71 -10.82
C GLN A 21 -11.35 -3.01 -10.43
N SER A 22 -12.08 -4.10 -10.19
CA SER A 22 -11.47 -5.42 -9.92
C SER A 22 -10.62 -5.89 -11.08
N VAL A 23 -11.11 -5.79 -12.29
CA VAL A 23 -10.37 -6.16 -13.51
C VAL A 23 -9.14 -5.25 -13.68
N SER A 24 -9.32 -3.93 -13.52
CA SER A 24 -8.24 -2.95 -13.66
C SER A 24 -7.15 -3.12 -12.61
N LEU A 25 -7.49 -3.44 -11.36
CA LEU A 25 -6.50 -3.70 -10.32
C LEU A 25 -5.66 -4.94 -10.61
N ILE A 26 -6.26 -6.02 -11.09
CA ILE A 26 -5.51 -7.22 -11.51
C ILE A 26 -4.50 -6.83 -12.60
N GLY A 27 -4.92 -6.10 -13.63
CA GLY A 27 -4.04 -5.60 -14.69
C GLY A 27 -2.91 -4.72 -14.16
N THR A 28 -3.22 -3.81 -13.22
CA THR A 28 -2.23 -2.94 -12.58
C THR A 28 -1.17 -3.74 -11.80
N TRP A 29 -1.56 -4.77 -11.06
CA TRP A 29 -0.61 -5.66 -10.38
C TRP A 29 0.20 -6.50 -11.37
N MET A 30 -0.41 -6.93 -12.48
CA MET A 30 0.31 -7.57 -13.58
C MET A 30 1.38 -6.65 -14.15
N GLN A 31 1.05 -5.40 -14.48
CA GLN A 31 2.01 -4.43 -15.01
C GLN A 31 3.17 -4.18 -14.04
N ARG A 32 2.90 -4.02 -12.73
CA ARG A 32 3.95 -3.84 -11.72
C ARG A 32 4.93 -5.01 -11.70
N THR A 33 4.41 -6.23 -11.72
CA THR A 33 5.23 -7.45 -11.79
C THR A 33 6.05 -7.49 -13.08
N ALA A 34 5.43 -7.19 -14.23
CA ALA A 34 6.08 -7.17 -15.52
C ALA A 34 7.20 -6.11 -15.60
N VAL A 35 6.96 -4.89 -15.12
CA VAL A 35 7.98 -3.83 -15.08
C VAL A 35 9.19 -4.25 -14.24
N SER A 36 8.97 -4.78 -13.03
CA SER A 36 10.08 -5.24 -12.18
C SER A 36 10.90 -6.34 -12.85
N TRP A 37 10.23 -7.29 -13.51
CA TRP A 37 10.89 -8.36 -14.25
C TRP A 37 11.70 -7.84 -15.43
N VAL A 38 11.10 -6.95 -16.25
CA VAL A 38 11.75 -6.33 -17.42
C VAL A 38 12.99 -5.54 -17.00
N VAL A 39 12.87 -4.67 -15.99
CA VAL A 39 14.01 -3.90 -15.47
C VAL A 39 15.14 -4.82 -15.04
N TYR A 40 14.83 -5.90 -14.33
CA TYR A 40 15.87 -6.84 -13.90
C TYR A 40 16.48 -7.63 -15.07
N THR A 41 15.68 -8.08 -16.02
CA THR A 41 16.21 -8.85 -17.19
C THR A 41 17.06 -8.01 -18.12
N LEU A 42 16.79 -6.70 -18.23
CA LEU A 42 17.58 -5.76 -19.03
C LEU A 42 18.91 -5.39 -18.36
N THR A 43 18.92 -5.25 -17.03
CA THR A 43 20.05 -4.64 -16.34
C THR A 43 20.85 -5.63 -15.49
N ASN A 44 20.25 -6.74 -15.09
CA ASN A 44 20.76 -7.67 -14.07
C ASN A 44 21.25 -6.95 -12.79
N SER A 45 20.69 -5.79 -12.47
CA SER A 45 21.11 -4.91 -11.38
C SER A 45 20.05 -4.81 -10.29
N ALA A 46 20.45 -5.11 -9.06
CA ALA A 46 19.62 -4.89 -7.87
C ALA A 46 19.35 -3.40 -7.64
N PHE A 47 20.34 -2.55 -7.91
CA PHE A 47 20.20 -1.11 -7.81
C PHE A 47 19.09 -0.59 -8.73
N MET A 48 19.04 -1.05 -9.98
CA MET A 48 18.01 -0.63 -10.94
C MET A 48 16.60 -1.06 -10.54
N LEU A 49 16.45 -2.18 -9.83
CA LEU A 49 15.17 -2.55 -9.20
C LEU A 49 14.75 -1.53 -8.13
N GLY A 50 15.70 -1.07 -7.32
CA GLY A 50 15.47 0.01 -6.35
C GLY A 50 15.05 1.33 -7.03
N VAL A 51 15.74 1.70 -8.11
CA VAL A 51 15.41 2.88 -8.94
C VAL A 51 14.00 2.74 -9.54
N SER A 52 13.62 1.55 -10.01
CA SER A 52 12.28 1.30 -10.56
C SER A 52 11.18 1.52 -9.52
N LEU A 53 11.37 1.01 -8.30
CA LEU A 53 10.44 1.25 -7.19
C LEU A 53 10.38 2.75 -6.86
N PHE A 54 11.52 3.43 -6.80
CA PHE A 54 11.61 4.86 -6.55
C PHE A 54 10.86 5.66 -7.62
N CYS A 55 11.13 5.40 -8.90
CA CYS A 55 10.47 6.07 -10.02
C CYS A 55 8.95 5.90 -10.00
N THR A 56 8.45 4.74 -9.57
CA THR A 56 7.01 4.45 -9.54
C THR A 56 6.31 5.09 -8.34
N GLN A 57 6.97 5.18 -7.17
CA GLN A 57 6.29 5.57 -5.93
C GLN A 57 6.63 6.97 -5.44
N PHE A 58 7.87 7.44 -5.63
CA PHE A 58 8.30 8.75 -5.14
C PHE A 58 7.52 9.92 -5.75
N PRO A 59 7.21 9.95 -7.06
CA PRO A 59 6.36 11.00 -7.64
C PRO A 59 4.96 11.00 -7.02
N SER A 60 4.39 9.81 -6.75
CA SER A 60 3.10 9.69 -6.07
C SER A 60 3.13 10.29 -4.67
N PHE A 61 4.21 10.07 -3.93
CA PHE A 61 4.39 10.64 -2.60
C PHE A 61 4.51 12.17 -2.64
N VAL A 62 5.39 12.71 -3.48
CA VAL A 62 5.62 14.17 -3.58
C VAL A 62 4.36 14.91 -4.04
N LEU A 63 3.64 14.37 -5.01
CA LEU A 63 2.44 14.98 -5.58
C LEU A 63 1.16 14.66 -4.80
N SER A 64 1.20 13.79 -3.77
CA SER A 64 0.01 13.35 -3.03
C SER A 64 -0.79 14.50 -2.41
N THR A 65 -0.11 15.51 -1.90
CA THR A 65 -0.76 16.71 -1.35
C THR A 65 -1.52 17.48 -2.44
N ALA A 66 -0.91 17.65 -3.62
CA ALA A 66 -1.58 18.28 -4.76
C ALA A 66 -2.77 17.45 -5.24
N GLY A 67 -2.62 16.11 -5.28
CA GLY A 67 -3.70 15.17 -5.61
C GLY A 67 -4.90 15.27 -4.65
N GLY A 68 -4.63 15.38 -3.35
CA GLY A 68 -5.67 15.62 -2.34
C GLY A 68 -6.43 16.93 -2.59
N VAL A 69 -5.69 18.02 -2.78
CA VAL A 69 -6.28 19.34 -3.09
C VAL A 69 -7.12 19.32 -4.38
N VAL A 70 -6.65 18.64 -5.41
CA VAL A 70 -7.38 18.49 -6.67
C VAL A 70 -8.67 17.67 -6.46
N SER A 71 -8.58 16.57 -5.71
CA SER A 71 -9.74 15.74 -5.37
C SER A 71 -10.80 16.48 -4.54
N ASP A 72 -10.41 17.46 -3.72
CA ASP A 72 -11.32 18.28 -2.91
C ASP A 72 -11.92 19.47 -3.68
N ARG A 73 -11.20 20.00 -4.68
CA ARG A 73 -11.62 21.18 -5.44
C ARG A 73 -12.39 20.88 -6.72
N TYR A 74 -12.07 19.76 -7.35
CA TYR A 74 -12.64 19.38 -8.64
C TYR A 74 -13.60 18.19 -8.50
N ASN A 75 -14.39 17.97 -9.51
CA ASN A 75 -15.28 16.82 -9.58
C ASN A 75 -14.47 15.51 -9.56
N ARG A 76 -14.57 14.77 -8.46
CA ARG A 76 -13.83 13.53 -8.21
C ARG A 76 -14.02 12.49 -9.30
N TYR A 77 -15.22 12.40 -9.86
CA TYR A 77 -15.52 11.52 -10.99
C TYR A 77 -14.71 11.90 -12.23
N LYS A 78 -14.65 13.22 -12.59
CA LYS A 78 -13.86 13.69 -13.74
C LYS A 78 -12.36 13.48 -13.51
N VAL A 79 -11.88 13.72 -12.29
CA VAL A 79 -10.47 13.45 -11.93
C VAL A 79 -10.15 11.96 -12.09
N LEU A 80 -11.00 11.08 -11.52
CA LEU A 80 -10.81 9.64 -11.64
C LEU A 80 -10.87 9.18 -13.10
N LEU A 81 -11.82 9.62 -13.88
CA LEU A 81 -11.92 9.29 -15.30
C LEU A 81 -10.65 9.72 -16.06
N GLY A 82 -10.18 10.94 -15.82
CA GLY A 82 -8.96 11.47 -16.42
C GLY A 82 -7.72 10.64 -16.06
N THR A 83 -7.58 10.24 -14.79
CA THR A 83 -6.45 9.40 -14.35
C THR A 83 -6.51 7.99 -14.93
N GLN A 84 -7.70 7.40 -15.11
CA GLN A 84 -7.85 6.10 -15.76
C GLN A 84 -7.50 6.16 -17.26
N ILE A 85 -7.89 7.24 -17.95
CA ILE A 85 -7.49 7.47 -19.35
C ILE A 85 -5.97 7.68 -19.46
N ALA A 86 -5.38 8.47 -18.56
CA ALA A 86 -3.93 8.67 -18.52
C ALA A 86 -3.17 7.35 -18.26
N SER A 87 -3.70 6.50 -17.37
CA SER A 87 -3.14 5.18 -17.08
C SER A 87 -3.27 4.22 -18.28
N LEU A 88 -4.38 4.28 -19.02
CA LEU A 88 -4.55 3.56 -20.28
C LEU A 88 -3.46 3.96 -21.27
N VAL A 89 -3.29 5.27 -21.51
CA VAL A 89 -2.27 5.79 -22.43
C VAL A 89 -0.88 5.36 -21.99
N GLN A 90 -0.56 5.48 -20.70
CA GLN A 90 0.72 5.04 -20.13
C GLN A 90 0.97 3.54 -20.37
N SER A 91 -0.03 2.69 -20.19
CA SER A 91 0.08 1.25 -20.43
C SER A 91 0.24 0.92 -21.92
N LEU A 92 -0.43 1.67 -22.81
CA LEU A 92 -0.25 1.56 -24.26
C LEU A 92 1.17 1.99 -24.69
N VAL A 93 1.71 3.05 -24.11
CA VAL A 93 3.10 3.47 -24.38
C VAL A 93 4.08 2.36 -24.00
N LEU A 94 3.93 1.74 -22.82
CA LEU A 94 4.75 0.58 -22.44
C LEU A 94 4.57 -0.59 -23.43
N THR A 95 3.34 -0.83 -23.89
CA THR A 95 3.06 -1.88 -24.87
C THR A 95 3.80 -1.64 -26.16
N VAL A 96 3.70 -0.42 -26.70
CA VAL A 96 4.35 -0.05 -27.97
C VAL A 96 5.88 -0.13 -27.85
N LEU A 97 6.46 0.41 -26.76
CA LEU A 97 7.90 0.36 -26.49
C LEU A 97 8.41 -1.09 -26.51
N VAL A 98 7.73 -1.99 -25.82
CA VAL A 98 8.18 -3.38 -25.70
C VAL A 98 7.99 -4.18 -26.98
N PHE A 99 6.89 -3.98 -27.72
CA PHE A 99 6.68 -4.68 -29.00
C PHE A 99 7.54 -4.12 -30.13
N HIS A 100 7.85 -2.82 -30.12
CA HIS A 100 8.76 -2.24 -31.11
C HIS A 100 10.19 -2.79 -30.96
N GLY A 101 10.58 -3.17 -29.74
CA GLY A 101 11.94 -3.63 -29.45
C GLY A 101 12.95 -2.47 -29.36
N GLY A 102 14.20 -2.78 -29.01
CA GLY A 102 15.27 -1.78 -28.91
C GLY A 102 15.14 -0.77 -27.77
N TYR A 103 14.16 -0.94 -26.87
CA TYR A 103 13.93 -0.06 -25.73
C TYR A 103 15.02 -0.20 -24.66
N THR A 104 15.28 0.91 -23.97
CA THR A 104 16.23 0.99 -22.86
C THR A 104 15.50 0.95 -21.51
N VAL A 105 16.23 0.66 -20.45
CA VAL A 105 15.67 0.70 -19.08
C VAL A 105 15.15 2.10 -18.72
N TRP A 106 15.80 3.15 -19.25
CA TRP A 106 15.44 4.55 -18.94
C TRP A 106 14.06 4.93 -19.44
N GLU A 107 13.64 4.43 -20.60
CA GLU A 107 12.29 4.65 -21.13
C GLU A 107 11.23 3.98 -20.26
N ILE A 108 11.48 2.75 -19.79
CA ILE A 108 10.60 2.06 -18.84
C ILE A 108 10.50 2.85 -17.53
N LEU A 109 11.62 3.37 -17.02
CA LEU A 109 11.65 4.17 -15.79
C LEU A 109 10.94 5.51 -15.97
N ALA A 110 11.12 6.20 -17.10
CA ALA A 110 10.44 7.46 -17.40
C ALA A 110 8.91 7.27 -17.42
N VAL A 111 8.43 6.22 -18.09
CA VAL A 111 6.99 5.88 -18.11
C VAL A 111 6.49 5.44 -16.74
N SER A 112 7.35 4.87 -15.89
CA SER A 112 7.01 4.55 -14.49
C SER A 112 6.87 5.80 -13.62
N VAL A 113 7.67 6.85 -13.84
CA VAL A 113 7.51 8.18 -13.19
C VAL A 113 6.15 8.79 -13.53
N VAL A 114 5.73 8.71 -14.80
CA VAL A 114 4.40 9.18 -15.24
C VAL A 114 3.29 8.43 -14.49
N LEU A 115 3.40 7.10 -14.36
CA LEU A 115 2.43 6.31 -13.58
C LEU A 115 2.39 6.74 -12.10
N GLY A 116 3.55 7.01 -11.52
CA GLY A 116 3.64 7.53 -10.15
C GLY A 116 2.90 8.87 -9.99
N ALA A 117 3.08 9.79 -10.95
CA ALA A 117 2.37 11.06 -10.95
C ALA A 117 0.85 10.88 -11.12
N ILE A 118 0.40 10.01 -12.01
CA ILE A 118 -1.02 9.69 -12.19
C ILE A 118 -1.63 9.15 -10.88
N ASN A 119 -0.94 8.24 -10.20
CA ASN A 119 -1.41 7.63 -8.95
C ASN A 119 -1.58 8.66 -7.82
N ALA A 120 -0.83 9.75 -7.81
CA ALA A 120 -0.98 10.84 -6.84
C ALA A 120 -2.38 11.47 -6.86
N PHE A 121 -3.01 11.51 -8.03
CA PHE A 121 -4.36 12.06 -8.22
C PHE A 121 -5.43 10.96 -8.19
N ASP A 122 -5.12 9.77 -8.70
CA ASP A 122 -6.04 8.63 -8.77
C ASP A 122 -6.48 8.17 -7.38
N VAL A 123 -5.52 7.94 -6.48
CA VAL A 123 -5.79 7.33 -5.18
C VAL A 123 -6.76 8.16 -4.33
N PRO A 124 -6.55 9.49 -4.11
CA PRO A 124 -7.48 10.28 -3.31
C PRO A 124 -8.84 10.45 -3.99
N ALA A 125 -8.87 10.66 -5.32
CA ALA A 125 -10.13 10.78 -6.06
C ALA A 125 -10.97 9.51 -5.94
N ARG A 126 -10.35 8.35 -6.11
CA ARG A 126 -11.00 7.04 -6.01
C ARG A 126 -11.52 6.74 -4.61
N GLN A 127 -10.72 7.00 -3.58
CA GLN A 127 -11.14 6.77 -2.18
C GLN A 127 -12.33 7.65 -1.80
N SER A 128 -12.30 8.92 -2.20
CA SER A 128 -13.38 9.85 -1.92
C SER A 128 -14.66 9.52 -2.70
N LEU A 129 -14.54 9.05 -3.94
CA LEU A 129 -15.69 8.73 -4.79
C LEU A 129 -16.50 7.53 -4.30
N VAL A 130 -15.89 6.61 -3.53
CA VAL A 130 -16.61 5.46 -2.94
C VAL A 130 -17.80 5.92 -2.09
N TYR A 131 -17.66 7.01 -1.35
CA TYR A 131 -18.73 7.57 -0.52
C TYR A 131 -19.89 8.14 -1.33
N GLU A 132 -19.66 8.52 -2.59
CA GLU A 132 -20.66 9.06 -3.50
C GLU A 132 -21.35 7.96 -4.34
N MET A 133 -20.74 6.77 -4.41
CA MET A 133 -21.27 5.62 -5.16
C MET A 133 -22.27 4.78 -4.38
N VAL A 134 -22.31 4.92 -3.06
CA VAL A 134 -23.14 4.12 -2.16
C VAL A 134 -24.40 4.94 -1.79
N ASP A 135 -25.56 4.46 -2.21
CA ASP A 135 -26.84 5.19 -2.03
C ASP A 135 -27.23 5.31 -0.54
N ASN A 136 -27.04 4.25 0.25
CA ASN A 136 -27.30 4.25 1.70
C ASN A 136 -25.98 4.32 2.48
N LYS A 137 -25.80 5.38 3.27
CA LYS A 137 -24.60 5.63 4.08
C LYS A 137 -24.27 4.49 5.07
N GLU A 138 -25.27 3.75 5.53
CA GLU A 138 -25.09 2.57 6.40
C GLU A 138 -24.27 1.45 5.73
N ASN A 139 -24.28 1.40 4.38
CA ASN A 139 -23.54 0.42 3.60
C ASN A 139 -22.08 0.84 3.31
N ILE A 140 -21.66 2.04 3.70
CA ILE A 140 -20.28 2.52 3.49
C ILE A 140 -19.22 1.60 4.13
N PRO A 141 -19.37 1.14 5.39
CA PRO A 141 -18.41 0.20 5.97
C PRO A 141 -18.28 -1.10 5.15
N ASN A 142 -19.39 -1.60 4.62
CA ASN A 142 -19.40 -2.78 3.75
C ASN A 142 -18.67 -2.51 2.42
N ALA A 143 -18.89 -1.34 1.80
CA ALA A 143 -18.19 -0.94 0.59
C ALA A 143 -16.67 -0.83 0.80
N LEU A 144 -16.23 -0.26 1.92
CA LEU A 144 -14.82 -0.15 2.27
C LEU A 144 -14.18 -1.53 2.52
N ALA A 145 -14.91 -2.44 3.17
CA ALA A 145 -14.46 -3.83 3.37
C ALA A 145 -14.31 -4.57 2.02
N LEU A 146 -15.28 -4.42 1.11
CA LEU A 146 -15.23 -5.01 -0.23
C LEU A 146 -14.09 -4.40 -1.06
N ASN A 147 -13.84 -3.09 -0.95
CA ASN A 147 -12.67 -2.45 -1.59
C ASN A 147 -11.35 -3.05 -1.08
N SER A 148 -11.22 -3.26 0.21
CA SER A 148 -10.03 -3.87 0.80
C SER A 148 -9.85 -5.32 0.31
N MET A 149 -10.93 -6.08 0.23
CA MET A 149 -10.95 -7.43 -0.32
C MET A 149 -10.50 -7.44 -1.79
N MET A 150 -11.03 -6.53 -2.61
CA MET A 150 -10.69 -6.39 -4.03
C MET A 150 -9.19 -6.11 -4.23
N VAL A 151 -8.62 -5.18 -3.45
CA VAL A 151 -7.18 -4.85 -3.52
C VAL A 151 -6.31 -6.06 -3.12
N ASN A 152 -6.67 -6.78 -2.06
CA ASN A 152 -5.92 -7.94 -1.61
C ASN A 152 -6.01 -9.11 -2.58
N LEU A 153 -7.19 -9.33 -3.18
CA LEU A 153 -7.38 -10.36 -4.20
C LEU A 153 -6.58 -10.04 -5.47
N ALA A 154 -6.58 -8.78 -5.92
CA ALA A 154 -5.77 -8.35 -7.05
C ALA A 154 -4.26 -8.51 -6.79
N ARG A 155 -3.80 -8.25 -5.55
CA ARG A 155 -2.41 -8.48 -5.11
C ARG A 155 -2.02 -9.96 -5.16
N LEU A 156 -2.95 -10.86 -4.89
CA LEU A 156 -2.73 -12.31 -4.96
C LEU A 156 -2.73 -12.80 -6.42
N VAL A 157 -3.79 -12.47 -7.16
CA VAL A 157 -4.08 -13.03 -8.49
C VAL A 157 -3.24 -12.35 -9.59
N GLY A 158 -3.02 -11.04 -9.49
CA GLY A 158 -2.31 -10.26 -10.51
C GLY A 158 -0.90 -10.78 -10.81
N PRO A 159 -0.02 -10.94 -9.81
CA PRO A 159 1.31 -11.49 -10.02
C PRO A 159 1.31 -12.94 -10.54
N ALA A 160 0.37 -13.81 -10.09
CA ALA A 160 0.25 -15.18 -10.60
C ALA A 160 -0.02 -15.20 -12.11
N ILE A 161 -1.04 -14.43 -12.54
CA ILE A 161 -1.37 -14.31 -13.97
C ILE A 161 -0.20 -13.67 -14.71
N SER A 162 0.39 -12.61 -14.16
CA SER A 162 1.54 -11.94 -14.75
C SER A 162 2.71 -12.91 -14.98
N GLY A 163 3.04 -13.72 -13.98
CA GLY A 163 4.14 -14.68 -14.10
C GLY A 163 3.94 -15.68 -15.25
N ILE A 164 2.71 -16.20 -15.40
CA ILE A 164 2.36 -17.12 -16.48
C ILE A 164 2.39 -16.41 -17.84
N VAL A 165 1.80 -15.23 -17.94
CA VAL A 165 1.73 -14.45 -19.18
C VAL A 165 3.14 -13.99 -19.60
N LEU A 166 3.94 -13.47 -18.68
CA LEU A 166 5.34 -13.08 -18.91
C LEU A 166 6.17 -14.23 -19.44
N HIS A 167 6.00 -15.42 -18.85
CA HIS A 167 6.78 -16.59 -19.26
C HIS A 167 6.39 -17.10 -20.65
N LYS A 168 5.10 -17.11 -20.98
CA LYS A 168 4.58 -17.69 -22.22
C LYS A 168 4.47 -16.68 -23.37
N LEU A 169 4.10 -15.45 -23.08
CA LEU A 169 3.69 -14.45 -24.08
C LEU A 169 4.49 -13.15 -24.01
N GLY A 170 5.39 -13.01 -23.03
CA GLY A 170 6.26 -11.86 -22.86
C GLY A 170 5.61 -10.65 -22.16
N ALA A 171 6.43 -9.62 -21.91
CA ALA A 171 6.04 -8.45 -21.13
C ALA A 171 5.02 -7.55 -21.87
N GLY A 172 5.14 -7.41 -23.19
CA GLY A 172 4.22 -6.62 -23.98
C GLY A 172 2.77 -7.07 -23.83
N THR A 173 2.56 -8.39 -23.75
CA THR A 173 1.21 -8.96 -23.50
C THR A 173 0.66 -8.58 -22.13
N CYS A 174 1.50 -8.50 -21.09
CA CYS A 174 1.05 -8.03 -19.78
C CYS A 174 0.61 -6.56 -19.83
N PHE A 175 1.33 -5.72 -20.58
CA PHE A 175 1.01 -4.31 -20.71
C PHE A 175 -0.27 -4.06 -21.51
N ILE A 176 -0.47 -4.79 -22.63
CA ILE A 176 -1.72 -4.66 -23.40
C ILE A 176 -2.92 -5.19 -22.63
N LEU A 177 -2.80 -6.29 -21.87
CA LEU A 177 -3.86 -6.77 -21.00
C LEU A 177 -4.22 -5.76 -19.91
N ASN A 178 -3.24 -5.06 -19.36
CA ASN A 178 -3.52 -3.96 -18.43
C ASN A 178 -4.20 -2.78 -19.14
N ALA A 179 -3.77 -2.39 -20.35
CA ALA A 179 -4.45 -1.36 -21.12
C ALA A 179 -5.93 -1.72 -21.38
N VAL A 180 -6.21 -2.96 -21.78
CA VAL A 180 -7.59 -3.46 -21.95
C VAL A 180 -8.36 -3.42 -20.62
N SER A 181 -7.70 -3.73 -19.50
CA SER A 181 -8.34 -3.67 -18.17
C SER A 181 -8.77 -2.24 -17.79
N PHE A 182 -8.03 -1.21 -18.22
CA PHE A 182 -8.45 0.19 -18.04
C PHE A 182 -9.70 0.53 -18.85
N LEU A 183 -9.91 -0.07 -20.04
CA LEU A 183 -11.15 0.10 -20.79
C LEU A 183 -12.38 -0.42 -20.00
N ALA A 184 -12.21 -1.51 -19.24
CA ALA A 184 -13.29 -2.05 -18.42
C ALA A 184 -13.71 -1.06 -17.31
N VAL A 185 -12.75 -0.44 -16.60
CA VAL A 185 -13.10 0.55 -15.57
C VAL A 185 -13.60 1.85 -16.16
N ILE A 186 -13.05 2.33 -17.26
CA ILE A 186 -13.53 3.52 -17.98
C ILE A 186 -14.98 3.29 -18.43
N GLY A 187 -15.27 2.14 -19.07
CA GLY A 187 -16.62 1.77 -19.49
C GLY A 187 -17.60 1.65 -18.31
N SER A 188 -17.14 1.18 -17.16
CA SER A 188 -17.93 1.14 -15.92
C SER A 188 -18.22 2.55 -15.41
N LEU A 189 -17.21 3.42 -15.36
CA LEU A 189 -17.36 4.82 -14.94
C LEU A 189 -18.36 5.58 -15.84
N LEU A 190 -18.25 5.46 -17.17
CA LEU A 190 -19.12 6.12 -18.13
C LEU A 190 -20.60 5.68 -18.01
N ARG A 191 -20.86 4.47 -17.49
CA ARG A 191 -22.23 3.97 -17.23
C ARG A 191 -22.82 4.38 -15.89
N MET A 192 -22.01 5.03 -15.03
CA MET A 192 -22.50 5.52 -13.73
C MET A 192 -23.34 6.77 -13.88
N LYS A 193 -24.33 6.88 -13.00
CA LYS A 193 -25.13 8.09 -12.82
C LYS A 193 -24.75 8.71 -11.48
N ILE A 194 -23.79 9.66 -11.50
CA ILE A 194 -23.30 10.33 -10.30
C ILE A 194 -23.97 11.68 -10.19
N VAL A 195 -24.41 12.03 -8.98
CA VAL A 195 -25.00 13.34 -8.67
C VAL A 195 -23.94 14.43 -8.91
N PRO A 196 -24.32 15.62 -9.41
CA PRO A 196 -23.38 16.73 -9.60
C PRO A 196 -22.62 17.06 -8.33
N TYR A 197 -21.29 17.15 -8.45
CA TYR A 197 -20.42 17.50 -7.34
C TYR A 197 -20.62 18.95 -6.90
N VAL A 198 -20.87 19.16 -5.62
CA VAL A 198 -20.88 20.48 -4.99
C VAL A 198 -19.57 20.63 -4.21
N PRO A 199 -18.70 21.60 -4.57
CA PRO A 199 -17.46 21.84 -3.84
C PRO A 199 -17.74 22.16 -2.37
N GLY A 200 -17.08 21.46 -1.45
CA GLY A 200 -17.14 21.75 -0.02
C GLY A 200 -16.41 23.06 0.35
N PRO A 201 -16.59 23.57 1.58
CA PRO A 201 -15.89 24.75 2.06
C PRO A 201 -14.37 24.58 1.98
N ARG A 202 -13.67 25.64 1.58
CA ARG A 202 -12.21 25.64 1.38
C ARG A 202 -11.48 25.33 2.68
N ARG A 203 -10.74 24.23 2.73
CA ARG A 203 -9.69 23.99 3.75
C ARG A 203 -8.43 24.72 3.30
N ASN A 204 -8.13 25.84 3.97
CA ASN A 204 -7.12 26.78 3.46
C ASN A 204 -5.70 26.60 4.00
N ASN A 205 -5.40 25.59 4.85
CA ASN A 205 -4.09 25.55 5.52
C ASN A 205 -3.51 24.15 5.73
N ALA A 206 -3.16 23.46 4.64
CA ALA A 206 -2.52 22.14 4.72
C ALA A 206 -1.20 22.15 5.52
N ALA A 207 -0.40 23.23 5.37
CA ALA A 207 0.86 23.37 6.12
C ALA A 207 0.61 23.58 7.63
N GLY A 208 -0.45 24.33 7.99
CA GLY A 208 -0.87 24.49 9.39
C GLY A 208 -1.35 23.18 9.99
N GLU A 209 -2.15 22.40 9.26
CA GLU A 209 -2.62 21.08 9.69
C GLU A 209 -1.46 20.09 9.92
N LEU A 210 -0.48 20.07 9.02
CA LEU A 210 0.74 19.28 9.23
C LEU A 210 1.50 19.74 10.48
N ARG A 211 1.72 21.04 10.67
CA ARG A 211 2.40 21.55 11.86
C ARG A 211 1.68 21.20 13.17
N GLU A 212 0.35 21.25 13.18
CA GLU A 212 -0.43 20.82 14.33
C GLU A 212 -0.33 19.32 14.57
N GLY A 213 -0.38 18.50 13.51
CA GLY A 213 -0.15 17.06 13.59
C GLY A 213 1.23 16.73 14.17
N TRP A 214 2.29 17.45 13.74
CA TRP A 214 3.64 17.31 14.30
C TRP A 214 3.70 17.65 15.78
N ARG A 215 3.13 18.78 16.19
CA ARG A 215 3.05 19.14 17.61
C ARG A 215 2.30 18.11 18.44
N TYR A 216 1.22 17.56 17.88
CA TYR A 216 0.46 16.50 18.56
C TYR A 216 1.31 15.25 18.76
N LEU A 217 2.08 14.81 17.73
CA LEU A 217 2.99 13.67 17.83
C LEU A 217 4.06 13.89 18.89
N LEU A 218 4.66 15.08 18.97
CA LEU A 218 5.64 15.40 20.00
C LEU A 218 5.05 15.35 21.43
N ARG A 219 3.76 15.64 21.58
CA ARG A 219 3.05 15.57 22.86
C ARG A 219 2.48 14.18 23.18
N THR A 220 2.47 13.27 22.19
CA THR A 220 1.91 11.92 22.33
C THR A 220 2.96 10.88 21.95
N PRO A 221 3.97 10.64 22.81
CA PRO A 221 5.12 9.78 22.48
C PRO A 221 4.71 8.36 22.04
N ALA A 222 3.60 7.83 22.61
CA ALA A 222 3.11 6.51 22.24
C ALA A 222 2.74 6.40 20.76
N ILE A 223 2.10 7.42 20.19
CA ILE A 223 1.72 7.43 18.76
C ILE A 223 2.95 7.70 17.89
N ALA A 224 3.82 8.62 18.33
CA ALA A 224 5.08 8.91 17.63
C ALA A 224 5.96 7.66 17.49
N MET A 225 6.07 6.86 18.54
CA MET A 225 6.83 5.60 18.55
C MET A 225 6.25 4.57 17.56
N VAL A 226 4.93 4.45 17.46
CA VAL A 226 4.28 3.56 16.49
C VAL A 226 4.55 4.00 15.05
N ILE A 227 4.50 5.31 14.78
CA ILE A 227 4.82 5.87 13.46
C ILE A 227 6.30 5.72 13.12
N LEU A 228 7.18 5.91 14.11
CA LEU A 228 8.63 5.73 13.93
C LEU A 228 8.96 4.25 13.62
N LEU A 229 8.36 3.31 14.36
CA LEU A 229 8.49 1.88 14.05
C LEU A 229 8.08 1.59 12.61
N LEU A 230 6.93 2.11 12.16
CA LEU A 230 6.48 1.94 10.78
C LEU A 230 7.47 2.55 9.77
N ALA A 231 8.00 3.75 10.04
CA ALA A 231 8.97 4.42 9.18
C ALA A 231 10.24 3.59 9.01
N LEU A 232 10.78 3.05 10.11
CA LEU A 232 11.96 2.17 10.09
C LEU A 232 11.69 0.86 9.34
N MET A 233 10.54 0.25 9.58
CA MET A 233 10.13 -0.95 8.85
C MET A 233 9.95 -0.67 7.35
N SER A 234 9.39 0.48 7.00
CA SER A 234 9.18 0.89 5.59
C SER A 234 10.48 1.26 4.89
N LEU A 235 11.47 1.73 5.62
CA LEU A 235 12.79 2.07 5.08
C LEU A 235 13.70 0.85 4.91
N PHE A 236 13.77 -0.02 5.93
CA PHE A 236 14.80 -1.06 5.99
C PHE A 236 14.28 -2.47 5.71
N VAL A 237 12.98 -2.71 5.82
CA VAL A 237 12.45 -4.08 5.83
C VAL A 237 11.46 -4.32 4.69
N ILE A 238 10.39 -3.54 4.59
CA ILE A 238 9.31 -3.75 3.61
C ILE A 238 9.80 -3.79 2.16
N PRO A 239 10.81 -2.97 1.74
CA PRO A 239 11.28 -2.99 0.35
C PRO A 239 12.08 -4.24 -0.06
N PHE A 240 12.24 -5.26 0.81
CA PHE A 240 12.83 -6.55 0.42
C PHE A 240 12.18 -7.13 -0.85
N SER A 241 10.89 -6.86 -1.03
CA SER A 241 10.12 -7.30 -2.21
C SER A 241 10.69 -6.83 -3.54
N THR A 242 11.48 -5.75 -3.54
CA THR A 242 12.22 -5.26 -4.72
C THR A 242 13.22 -6.30 -5.24
N LEU A 243 13.76 -7.15 -4.36
CA LEU A 243 14.76 -8.17 -4.72
C LEU A 243 14.16 -9.49 -5.19
N LEU A 244 12.86 -9.67 -5.18
CA LEU A 244 12.21 -10.93 -5.56
C LEU A 244 12.47 -11.39 -7.00
N PRO A 245 12.67 -10.50 -8.03
CA PRO A 245 13.11 -10.94 -9.35
C PRO A 245 14.47 -11.66 -9.32
N ILE A 246 15.39 -11.20 -8.44
CA ILE A 246 16.70 -11.83 -8.24
C ILE A 246 16.55 -13.21 -7.63
N TYR A 247 15.69 -13.33 -6.60
CA TYR A 247 15.38 -14.63 -6.00
C TYR A 247 14.86 -15.63 -7.04
N ALA A 248 13.89 -15.19 -7.86
CA ALA A 248 13.30 -16.05 -8.89
C ALA A 248 14.34 -16.51 -9.92
N LYS A 249 15.14 -15.56 -10.46
CA LYS A 249 16.06 -15.84 -11.58
C LYS A 249 17.37 -16.48 -11.13
N VAL A 250 17.98 -15.97 -10.04
CA VAL A 250 19.34 -16.34 -9.63
C VAL A 250 19.34 -17.40 -8.53
N ILE A 251 18.49 -17.29 -7.51
CA ILE A 251 18.53 -18.17 -6.34
C ILE A 251 17.76 -19.46 -6.60
N PHE A 252 16.57 -19.35 -7.22
CA PHE A 252 15.76 -20.52 -7.55
C PHE A 252 15.96 -21.02 -8.98
N HIS A 253 16.84 -20.40 -9.77
CA HIS A 253 17.12 -20.75 -11.17
C HIS A 253 15.84 -20.86 -12.02
N GLY A 254 14.84 -20.06 -11.67
CA GLY A 254 13.52 -20.06 -12.29
C GLY A 254 13.34 -18.95 -13.33
N ASN A 255 12.11 -18.67 -13.63
CA ASN A 255 11.68 -17.72 -14.66
C ASN A 255 10.65 -16.71 -14.13
N ALA A 256 10.00 -15.98 -15.03
CA ALA A 256 8.96 -15.02 -14.66
C ALA A 256 7.78 -15.66 -13.92
N ALA A 257 7.44 -16.93 -14.21
CA ALA A 257 6.39 -17.63 -13.47
C ALA A 257 6.80 -17.88 -12.02
N THR A 258 8.07 -18.24 -11.78
CA THR A 258 8.63 -18.36 -10.41
C THR A 258 8.48 -17.05 -9.64
N PHE A 259 8.80 -15.92 -10.26
CA PHE A 259 8.61 -14.60 -9.66
C PHE A 259 7.13 -14.29 -9.35
N GLY A 260 6.24 -14.60 -10.28
CA GLY A 260 4.79 -14.48 -10.09
C GLY A 260 4.29 -15.30 -8.91
N TRP A 261 4.71 -16.56 -8.80
CA TRP A 261 4.34 -17.43 -7.69
C TRP A 261 4.82 -16.90 -6.33
N ILE A 262 6.08 -16.45 -6.22
CA ILE A 262 6.59 -15.87 -4.96
C ILE A 262 5.70 -14.72 -4.49
N ASN A 263 5.41 -13.77 -5.39
CA ASN A 263 4.53 -12.64 -5.06
C ASN A 263 3.11 -13.07 -4.66
N SER A 264 2.57 -14.08 -5.33
CA SER A 264 1.23 -14.60 -5.03
C SER A 264 1.16 -15.28 -3.67
N PHE A 265 2.17 -16.05 -3.29
CA PHE A 265 2.23 -16.64 -1.95
C PHE A 265 2.40 -15.60 -0.84
N ILE A 266 3.16 -14.51 -1.10
CA ILE A 266 3.16 -13.33 -0.22
C ILE A 266 1.77 -12.71 -0.13
N GLY A 267 1.05 -12.58 -1.26
CA GLY A 267 -0.33 -12.10 -1.30
C GLY A 267 -1.31 -12.98 -0.51
N LEU A 268 -1.16 -14.31 -0.59
CA LEU A 268 -1.94 -15.27 0.20
C LEU A 268 -1.72 -15.06 1.70
N GLY A 269 -0.45 -14.91 2.11
CA GLY A 269 -0.10 -14.57 3.48
C GLY A 269 -0.69 -13.25 3.94
N ALA A 270 -0.70 -12.23 3.08
CA ALA A 270 -1.29 -10.94 3.38
C ALA A 270 -2.81 -11.02 3.63
N ILE A 271 -3.53 -11.84 2.86
CA ILE A 271 -4.96 -12.13 3.09
C ILE A 271 -5.13 -12.83 4.44
N ALA A 272 -4.34 -13.87 4.73
CA ALA A 272 -4.40 -14.58 6.00
C ALA A 272 -4.12 -13.64 7.20
N GLY A 273 -3.14 -12.74 7.07
CA GLY A 273 -2.82 -11.73 8.08
C GLY A 273 -3.97 -10.74 8.33
N SER A 274 -4.62 -10.29 7.27
CA SER A 274 -5.80 -9.42 7.37
C SER A 274 -6.98 -10.13 8.07
N LEU A 275 -7.25 -11.38 7.70
CA LEU A 275 -8.31 -12.19 8.31
C LEU A 275 -8.03 -12.50 9.78
N TYR A 276 -6.77 -12.83 10.12
CA TYR A 276 -6.36 -13.01 11.52
C TYR A 276 -6.72 -11.81 12.39
N LEU A 277 -6.47 -10.58 11.90
CA LEU A 277 -6.75 -9.37 12.66
C LEU A 277 -8.24 -9.11 12.89
N THR A 278 -9.13 -9.60 12.02
CA THR A 278 -10.59 -9.50 12.25
C THR A 278 -11.08 -10.40 13.37
N SER A 279 -10.38 -11.52 13.62
CA SER A 279 -10.70 -12.49 14.67
C SER A 279 -9.88 -12.29 15.94
N ALA A 280 -8.75 -11.57 15.86
CA ALA A 280 -7.88 -11.34 16.99
C ALA A 280 -8.54 -10.41 18.03
N ASN A 281 -8.48 -10.80 19.30
CA ASN A 281 -9.04 -10.00 20.41
C ASN A 281 -8.13 -8.79 20.69
N ALA A 282 -8.22 -7.77 19.85
CA ALA A 282 -7.45 -6.52 19.92
C ALA A 282 -8.20 -5.41 20.71
N GLY A 283 -9.16 -5.76 21.56
CA GLY A 283 -10.02 -4.80 22.28
C GLY A 283 -9.25 -3.86 23.22
N THR A 284 -8.12 -4.30 23.76
CA THR A 284 -7.29 -3.50 24.67
C THR A 284 -6.04 -2.96 23.98
N GLU A 285 -5.50 -1.84 24.50
CA GLU A 285 -4.24 -1.26 24.00
C GLU A 285 -3.09 -2.27 24.10
N MET A 286 -2.99 -2.97 25.22
CA MET A 286 -1.98 -4.01 25.44
C MET A 286 -2.14 -5.18 24.47
N GLY A 287 -3.38 -5.59 24.15
CA GLY A 287 -3.67 -6.61 23.16
C GLY A 287 -3.16 -6.21 21.77
N ARG A 288 -3.42 -4.97 21.34
CA ARG A 288 -2.93 -4.42 20.06
C ARG A 288 -1.41 -4.35 20.01
N LYS A 289 -0.74 -3.88 21.07
CA LYS A 289 0.73 -3.87 21.18
C LYS A 289 1.32 -5.28 21.13
N LYS A 290 0.69 -6.26 21.80
CA LYS A 290 1.09 -7.68 21.74
C LYS A 290 1.02 -8.24 20.32
N ILE A 291 -0.06 -7.96 19.60
CA ILE A 291 -0.23 -8.39 18.20
C ILE A 291 0.82 -7.72 17.32
N LEU A 292 1.04 -6.41 17.46
CA LEU A 292 2.06 -5.68 16.69
C LEU A 292 3.46 -6.29 16.91
N ARG A 293 3.81 -6.62 18.15
CA ARG A 293 5.06 -7.29 18.51
C ARG A 293 5.20 -8.65 17.84
N LEU A 294 4.15 -9.49 17.97
CA LEU A 294 4.13 -10.83 17.39
C LEU A 294 4.26 -10.79 15.87
N THR A 295 3.51 -9.92 15.21
CA THR A 295 3.52 -9.83 13.74
C THR A 295 4.83 -9.26 13.20
N THR A 296 5.46 -8.32 13.91
CA THR A 296 6.81 -7.84 13.58
C THR A 296 7.86 -8.94 13.74
N PHE A 297 7.76 -9.76 14.80
CA PHE A 297 8.63 -10.93 15.01
C PHE A 297 8.45 -11.97 13.89
N ILE A 298 7.21 -12.31 13.54
CA ILE A 298 6.91 -13.23 12.43
C ILE A 298 7.47 -12.71 11.12
N PHE A 299 7.34 -11.41 10.86
CA PHE A 299 7.86 -10.81 9.63
C PHE A 299 9.39 -10.88 9.56
N GLY A 300 10.09 -10.46 10.62
CA GLY A 300 11.56 -10.50 10.68
C GLY A 300 12.11 -11.94 10.62
N GLY A 301 11.54 -12.84 11.42
CA GLY A 301 11.90 -14.26 11.41
C GLY A 301 11.63 -14.93 10.07
N GLY A 302 10.49 -14.63 9.46
CA GLY A 302 10.14 -15.09 8.11
C GLY A 302 11.15 -14.65 7.05
N LEU A 303 11.64 -13.40 7.11
CA LEU A 303 12.68 -12.89 6.20
C LEU A 303 14.00 -13.66 6.36
N ILE A 304 14.42 -13.92 7.60
CA ILE A 304 15.63 -14.69 7.89
C ILE A 304 15.50 -16.09 7.30
N LEU A 305 14.40 -16.78 7.54
CA LEU A 305 14.17 -18.13 7.01
C LEU A 305 14.10 -18.15 5.49
N PHE A 306 13.38 -17.19 4.88
CA PHE A 306 13.29 -17.05 3.43
C PHE A 306 14.66 -16.78 2.78
N SER A 307 15.51 -15.96 3.39
CA SER A 307 16.83 -15.61 2.85
C SER A 307 17.76 -16.81 2.71
N HIS A 308 17.68 -17.79 3.61
CA HIS A 308 18.55 -18.98 3.61
C HIS A 308 18.02 -20.11 2.75
N THR A 309 16.74 -20.11 2.38
CA THR A 309 16.10 -21.21 1.66
C THR A 309 16.49 -21.20 0.18
N SER A 310 16.99 -22.36 -0.31
CA SER A 310 17.22 -22.61 -1.74
C SER A 310 16.18 -23.57 -2.34
N TRP A 311 15.39 -24.25 -1.51
CA TRP A 311 14.34 -25.17 -1.95
C TRP A 311 13.03 -24.42 -2.17
N PHE A 312 12.59 -24.34 -3.42
CA PHE A 312 11.47 -23.51 -3.84
C PHE A 312 10.16 -23.78 -3.08
N PRO A 313 9.71 -25.05 -2.85
CA PRO A 313 8.48 -25.29 -2.08
C PRO A 313 8.52 -24.72 -0.65
N LEU A 314 9.66 -24.85 0.03
CA LEU A 314 9.84 -24.30 1.38
C LEU A 314 9.88 -22.77 1.36
N ALA A 315 10.46 -22.18 0.32
CA ALA A 315 10.43 -20.74 0.12
C ALA A 315 9.01 -20.22 -0.05
N MET A 316 8.11 -20.95 -0.71
CA MET A 316 6.71 -20.59 -0.83
C MET A 316 6.00 -20.56 0.53
N LEU A 317 6.28 -21.51 1.40
CA LEU A 317 5.78 -21.50 2.79
C LEU A 317 6.24 -20.25 3.53
N PHE A 318 7.55 -19.93 3.45
CA PHE A 318 8.08 -18.72 4.08
C PHE A 318 7.54 -17.44 3.43
N ALA A 319 7.26 -17.44 2.14
CA ALA A 319 6.59 -16.32 1.46
C ALA A 319 5.20 -16.04 2.05
N VAL A 320 4.42 -17.08 2.41
CA VAL A 320 3.15 -16.91 3.13
C VAL A 320 3.38 -16.29 4.51
N VAL A 321 4.38 -16.78 5.26
CA VAL A 321 4.73 -16.23 6.59
C VAL A 321 5.13 -14.76 6.49
N LEU A 322 5.93 -14.39 5.46
CA LEU A 322 6.32 -13.01 5.18
C LEU A 322 5.11 -12.11 4.92
N GLY A 323 4.24 -12.55 4.02
CA GLY A 323 3.03 -11.82 3.65
C GLY A 323 2.10 -11.61 4.84
N PHE A 324 1.91 -12.64 5.67
CA PHE A 324 1.15 -12.59 6.92
C PHE A 324 1.72 -11.54 7.86
N GLY A 325 3.01 -11.64 8.18
CA GLY A 325 3.68 -10.73 9.12
C GLY A 325 3.64 -9.28 8.64
N MET A 326 3.99 -9.05 7.38
CA MET A 326 4.00 -7.72 6.76
C MET A 326 2.63 -7.05 6.79
N MET A 327 1.59 -7.75 6.36
CA MET A 327 0.25 -7.17 6.29
C MET A 327 -0.36 -6.97 7.67
N ALA A 328 -0.22 -7.95 8.55
CA ALA A 328 -0.74 -7.86 9.90
C ALA A 328 -0.04 -6.75 10.72
N GLN A 329 1.28 -6.61 10.59
CA GLN A 329 2.05 -5.54 11.22
C GLN A 329 1.59 -4.16 10.74
N THR A 330 1.49 -3.93 9.42
CA THR A 330 1.10 -2.64 8.85
C THR A 330 -0.35 -2.28 9.23
N THR A 331 -1.26 -3.25 9.14
CA THR A 331 -2.67 -3.05 9.49
C THR A 331 -2.84 -2.80 10.98
N MET A 332 -2.12 -3.52 11.85
CA MET A 332 -2.19 -3.29 13.30
C MET A 332 -1.64 -1.91 13.69
N THR A 333 -0.55 -1.46 13.04
CA THR A 333 -0.03 -0.09 13.20
C THR A 333 -1.11 0.95 12.89
N ASN A 334 -1.79 0.81 11.75
CA ASN A 334 -2.89 1.69 11.38
C ASN A 334 -4.06 1.62 12.38
N THR A 335 -4.42 0.43 12.85
CA THR A 335 -5.48 0.22 13.85
C THR A 335 -5.15 0.93 15.16
N ILE A 336 -3.91 0.81 15.67
CA ILE A 336 -3.47 1.52 16.88
C ILE A 336 -3.67 3.02 16.72
N ILE A 337 -3.21 3.59 15.61
CA ILE A 337 -3.35 5.02 15.33
C ILE A 337 -4.84 5.42 15.32
N GLN A 338 -5.68 4.71 14.56
CA GLN A 338 -7.09 5.04 14.41
C GLN A 338 -7.89 4.93 15.72
N THR A 339 -7.48 4.05 16.64
CA THR A 339 -8.19 3.80 17.91
C THR A 339 -7.65 4.62 19.08
N THR A 340 -6.42 5.14 18.99
CA THR A 340 -5.77 5.87 20.11
C THR A 340 -5.79 7.38 19.88
N VAL A 341 -5.78 7.84 18.63
CA VAL A 341 -5.75 9.26 18.29
C VAL A 341 -7.12 9.91 18.49
N ALA A 342 -7.14 11.10 19.09
CA ALA A 342 -8.34 11.91 19.24
C ALA A 342 -9.03 12.14 17.89
N PRO A 343 -10.37 12.07 17.79
CA PRO A 343 -11.09 12.17 16.52
C PRO A 343 -10.71 13.39 15.67
N GLU A 344 -10.49 14.55 16.33
CA GLU A 344 -10.17 15.83 15.69
C GLU A 344 -8.75 15.83 15.06
N MET A 345 -7.83 15.02 15.61
CA MET A 345 -6.45 14.92 15.16
C MET A 345 -6.19 13.73 14.23
N ARG A 346 -7.17 12.82 14.11
CA ARG A 346 -7.01 11.54 13.40
C ARG A 346 -6.55 11.71 11.95
N GLY A 347 -7.17 12.60 11.20
CA GLY A 347 -6.78 12.87 9.81
C GLY A 347 -5.34 13.35 9.66
N ARG A 348 -4.90 14.25 10.57
CA ARG A 348 -3.53 14.79 10.59
C ARG A 348 -2.50 13.70 10.91
N VAL A 349 -2.78 12.84 11.88
CA VAL A 349 -1.89 11.73 12.27
C VAL A 349 -1.84 10.65 11.19
N ILE A 350 -2.96 10.35 10.52
CA ILE A 350 -2.99 9.43 9.37
C ILE A 350 -2.13 9.95 8.21
N SER A 351 -2.02 11.26 8.02
CA SER A 351 -1.08 11.83 7.03
C SER A 351 0.37 11.47 7.37
N TYR A 352 0.77 11.51 8.64
CA TYR A 352 2.10 11.06 9.08
C TYR A 352 2.32 9.55 8.92
N PHE A 353 1.28 8.74 9.16
CA PHE A 353 1.30 7.31 8.84
C PHE A 353 1.57 7.09 7.34
N ALA A 354 0.86 7.82 6.48
CA ALA A 354 1.04 7.73 5.03
C ALA A 354 2.44 8.19 4.59
N MET A 355 2.99 9.27 5.19
CA MET A 355 4.36 9.71 4.95
C MET A 355 5.38 8.66 5.39
N ALA A 356 5.20 8.05 6.57
CA ALA A 356 6.08 7.01 7.09
C ALA A 356 6.05 5.74 6.23
N TYR A 357 4.91 5.38 5.67
CA TYR A 357 4.78 4.20 4.83
C TYR A 357 5.19 4.47 3.37
N PHE A 358 4.49 5.38 2.71
CA PHE A 358 4.67 5.63 1.27
C PHE A 358 5.87 6.50 0.94
N GLY A 359 6.33 7.34 1.87
CA GLY A 359 7.51 8.20 1.68
C GLY A 359 8.82 7.45 1.94
N MET A 360 8.87 6.59 2.96
CA MET A 360 10.09 5.85 3.30
C MET A 360 10.31 4.63 2.38
N MET A 361 9.25 4.00 1.87
CA MET A 361 9.36 2.81 1.05
C MET A 361 10.18 2.99 -0.25
N PRO A 362 10.01 4.05 -1.07
CA PRO A 362 10.85 4.26 -2.25
C PRO A 362 12.31 4.56 -1.91
N LEU A 363 12.58 5.28 -0.83
CA LEU A 363 13.94 5.51 -0.32
C LEU A 363 14.58 4.20 0.15
N GLY A 364 13.81 3.38 0.85
CA GLY A 364 14.21 2.04 1.25
C GLY A 364 14.49 1.11 0.06
N GLY A 365 13.73 1.23 -1.02
CA GLY A 365 13.98 0.50 -2.26
C GLY A 365 15.34 0.82 -2.87
N LEU A 366 15.70 2.11 -2.93
CA LEU A 366 17.04 2.53 -3.37
C LEU A 366 18.12 1.98 -2.44
N LEU A 367 17.94 2.10 -1.13
CA LEU A 367 18.90 1.63 -0.13
C LEU A 367 19.11 0.11 -0.24
N ILE A 368 18.02 -0.68 -0.24
CA ILE A 368 18.07 -2.15 -0.34
C ILE A 368 18.65 -2.58 -1.69
N GLY A 369 18.28 -1.90 -2.78
CA GLY A 369 18.84 -2.14 -4.10
C GLY A 369 20.35 -1.90 -4.15
N THR A 370 20.80 -0.76 -3.57
CA THR A 370 22.22 -0.43 -3.47
C THR A 370 23.00 -1.45 -2.63
N VAL A 371 22.51 -1.76 -1.43
CA VAL A 371 23.15 -2.75 -0.55
C VAL A 371 23.21 -4.11 -1.22
N SER A 372 22.14 -4.52 -1.90
CA SER A 372 22.08 -5.81 -2.59
C SER A 372 23.04 -5.90 -3.79
N GLN A 373 23.40 -4.79 -4.40
CA GLN A 373 24.38 -4.76 -5.49
C GLN A 373 25.77 -5.19 -5.02
N TYR A 374 26.12 -4.90 -3.75
CA TYR A 374 27.42 -5.23 -3.16
C TYR A 374 27.40 -6.49 -2.29
N ALA A 375 26.39 -6.61 -1.44
CA ALA A 375 26.27 -7.72 -0.47
C ALA A 375 25.54 -8.96 -1.01
N GLY A 376 24.87 -8.82 -2.17
CA GLY A 376 24.00 -9.85 -2.74
C GLY A 376 22.61 -9.88 -2.12
N ALA A 377 21.64 -10.42 -2.87
CA ALA A 377 20.22 -10.39 -2.48
C ALA A 377 19.94 -11.21 -1.19
N ARG A 378 20.59 -12.36 -1.01
CA ARG A 378 20.42 -13.20 0.20
C ARG A 378 20.82 -12.47 1.47
N ASN A 379 22.03 -11.88 1.49
CA ASN A 379 22.57 -11.19 2.65
C ASN A 379 21.76 -9.91 2.95
N THR A 380 21.26 -9.24 1.91
CA THR A 380 20.44 -8.04 2.08
C THR A 380 19.09 -8.39 2.70
N VAL A 381 18.41 -9.46 2.25
CA VAL A 381 17.15 -9.90 2.83
C VAL A 381 17.36 -10.44 4.26
N LEU A 382 18.46 -11.16 4.51
CA LEU A 382 18.87 -11.55 5.86
C LEU A 382 19.04 -10.33 6.76
N GLY A 383 19.79 -9.32 6.30
CA GLY A 383 20.00 -8.07 7.01
C GLY A 383 18.68 -7.33 7.31
N SER A 384 17.76 -7.29 6.35
CA SER A 384 16.41 -6.73 6.57
C SER A 384 15.64 -7.48 7.66
N GLY A 385 15.73 -8.82 7.69
CA GLY A 385 15.13 -9.65 8.74
C GLY A 385 15.73 -9.38 10.12
N ILE A 386 17.06 -9.29 10.20
CA ILE A 386 17.79 -8.96 11.44
C ILE A 386 17.39 -7.54 11.90
N LEU A 387 17.38 -6.56 10.99
CA LEU A 387 16.98 -5.19 11.31
C LEU A 387 15.54 -5.12 11.81
N ALA A 388 14.62 -5.93 11.27
CA ALA A 388 13.25 -6.01 11.79
C ALA A 388 13.23 -6.46 13.26
N LEU A 389 14.06 -7.47 13.62
CA LEU A 389 14.16 -7.95 15.00
C LEU A 389 14.90 -6.95 15.91
N VAL A 390 15.90 -6.23 15.40
CA VAL A 390 16.59 -5.16 16.12
C VAL A 390 15.61 -3.99 16.39
N VAL A 391 14.85 -3.56 15.40
CA VAL A 391 13.79 -2.56 15.60
C VAL A 391 12.81 -3.04 16.64
N LEU A 392 12.36 -4.30 16.56
CA LEU A 392 11.47 -4.87 17.57
C LEU A 392 12.10 -4.84 18.98
N ALA A 393 13.39 -5.16 19.12
CA ALA A 393 14.10 -5.13 20.40
C ALA A 393 14.23 -3.71 20.97
N ILE A 394 14.52 -2.71 20.13
CA ILE A 394 14.58 -1.30 20.53
C ILE A 394 13.21 -0.83 21.06
N PHE A 395 12.14 -1.22 20.38
CA PHE A 395 10.77 -0.85 20.76
C PHE A 395 10.15 -1.80 21.78
N TRP A 396 10.87 -2.81 22.26
CA TRP A 396 10.35 -3.84 23.15
C TRP A 396 9.72 -3.28 24.43
N ARG A 397 10.45 -2.39 25.12
CA ARG A 397 9.94 -1.76 26.36
C ARG A 397 8.65 -0.99 26.11
N PHE A 398 8.59 -0.24 25.02
CA PHE A 398 7.38 0.49 24.64
C PHE A 398 6.20 -0.45 24.34
N LEU A 399 6.45 -1.56 23.66
CA LEU A 399 5.42 -2.53 23.28
C LEU A 399 4.98 -3.44 24.45
N THR A 400 5.71 -3.46 25.56
CA THR A 400 5.37 -4.23 26.76
C THR A 400 4.84 -3.36 27.89
N SER A 401 5.12 -2.06 27.88
CA SER A 401 4.62 -1.14 28.91
C SER A 401 3.10 -0.98 28.81
N PRO A 402 2.36 -1.06 29.94
CA PRO A 402 0.97 -0.63 29.95
C PRO A 402 0.92 0.82 29.49
N GLY A 403 0.02 1.14 28.58
CA GLY A 403 -0.22 2.52 28.18
C GLY A 403 -0.58 3.32 29.43
N GLY A 404 0.14 4.40 29.70
CA GLY A 404 -0.32 5.36 30.71
C GLY A 404 -1.71 5.81 30.28
N GLU A 405 -2.66 5.74 31.20
CA GLU A 405 -4.00 6.26 30.96
C GLU A 405 -3.89 7.67 30.37
N PRO A 406 -4.61 8.02 29.32
CA PRO A 406 -4.69 9.40 28.90
C PRO A 406 -5.14 10.18 30.14
N HIS A 407 -4.38 11.18 30.54
CA HIS A 407 -4.73 12.08 31.62
C HIS A 407 -6.18 12.56 31.44
N SER A 408 -7.11 11.93 32.13
CA SER A 408 -8.51 12.37 32.27
C SER A 408 -8.63 13.71 33.04
N SER A 409 -7.51 14.28 33.43
CA SER A 409 -7.43 15.57 34.15
C SER A 409 -7.66 16.81 33.28
N THR A 410 -7.78 16.65 31.93
CA THR A 410 -8.00 17.84 31.05
C THR A 410 -9.47 18.04 30.67
N ILE A 411 -10.35 17.11 31.00
CA ILE A 411 -11.80 17.25 30.68
C ILE A 411 -12.53 18.15 31.71
N ASN A 412 -11.99 18.32 32.90
CA ASN A 412 -12.62 19.19 33.90
C ASN A 412 -12.41 20.72 33.66
N ASN A 413 -11.51 21.12 32.75
CA ASN A 413 -11.30 22.55 32.46
C ASN A 413 -12.23 23.12 31.39
N THR A 414 -12.99 22.29 30.66
CA THR A 414 -13.97 22.79 29.68
C THR A 414 -15.31 23.20 30.32
N GLN A 415 -15.59 22.81 31.54
CA GLN A 415 -16.77 23.29 32.26
C GLN A 415 -16.58 24.68 32.92
N THR A 416 -15.35 25.09 33.18
CA THR A 416 -15.07 26.43 33.73
C THR A 416 -15.15 27.55 32.66
N TRP A 417 -14.91 27.24 31.38
CA TRP A 417 -15.04 28.24 30.31
C TRP A 417 -16.49 28.57 29.93
N LYS A 418 -17.44 27.68 30.18
CA LYS A 418 -18.87 27.99 29.93
C LYS A 418 -19.52 28.88 31.00
N LYS A 419 -18.89 29.08 32.15
CA LYS A 419 -19.42 29.96 33.23
C LYS A 419 -18.91 31.42 33.14
N THR A 420 -17.92 31.73 32.28
CA THR A 420 -17.30 33.07 32.21
C THR A 420 -17.79 33.88 31.02
N VAL A 421 -18.67 33.35 30.14
CA VAL A 421 -19.21 34.04 28.96
C VAL A 421 -20.68 34.45 29.13
N ASN A 422 -21.27 34.22 30.30
CA ASN A 422 -22.66 34.65 30.65
C ASN A 422 -22.68 35.64 31.85
N VAL A 423 -21.81 36.63 31.83
CA VAL A 423 -22.00 37.88 32.62
C VAL A 423 -21.81 39.07 31.72
#